data_cb7e6e6de9c5c73d8a2d2f7cfe004ddd
#
_entry.id   cb7e6e6de9c5c73d8a2d2f7cfe004ddd
#
_cell.length_a   1.000
_cell.length_b   1.000
_cell.length_c   1.000
_cell.angle_alpha   90.00
_cell.angle_beta   90.00
_cell.angle_gamma   90.00
#
_symmetry.space_group_name_H-M   'P 1'
#
loop_
_entity.id
_entity.type
_entity.pdbx_description
1 polymer ?
#
loop_
_entity_poly.entity_id
_entity_poly.type
_entity_poly.pdbx_seq_one_letter_code
_entity_poly.pdbx_strand_id
1 'polypeptide(L)'
;MSDASHKIAFQGLPGAYSHMACQAVKPDMEAIACASFEDMLNEVQEERAALAMVPVENSTAGRVADIHNLLPDSGLHIIGEHFQRVNHHLLAPRGSHIEKLKTVRSHAQGLAQCRQHIRRLGLTPIMHADTAGAAKDVSAAGDPTIAAIASRLAAQIYDLEIIMDSLEDDKKNTTR
;
A
#
# COMPACT_ATOMS: atom_id res chain seq x y z
N MET A 1 1.32 -24.42 -17.39
CA MET A 1 2.05 -23.18 -17.64
C MET A 1 1.11 -22.04 -17.24
N SER A 2 1.40 -21.27 -16.21
CA SER A 2 0.54 -20.15 -15.81
C SER A 2 0.66 -19.09 -16.91
N ASP A 3 -0.48 -18.65 -17.42
CA ASP A 3 -0.55 -17.69 -18.50
C ASP A 3 -0.08 -16.31 -18.01
N ALA A 4 1.16 -15.93 -18.33
CA ALA A 4 1.74 -14.64 -17.98
C ALA A 4 0.93 -13.46 -18.52
N SER A 5 0.17 -13.66 -19.62
CA SER A 5 -0.64 -12.62 -20.26
C SER A 5 -1.74 -12.04 -19.37
N HIS A 6 -2.13 -12.76 -18.32
CA HIS A 6 -3.14 -12.35 -17.33
C HIS A 6 -2.57 -11.90 -15.99
N LYS A 7 -1.26 -11.57 -15.91
CA LYS A 7 -0.60 -11.17 -14.67
C LYS A 7 -0.02 -9.76 -14.75
N ILE A 8 -0.17 -9.01 -13.64
CA ILE A 8 0.43 -7.71 -13.44
C ILE A 8 1.20 -7.68 -12.11
N ALA A 9 2.52 -7.45 -12.17
CA ALA A 9 3.37 -7.41 -11.00
C ALA A 9 3.29 -6.04 -10.29
N PHE A 10 3.41 -6.03 -8.97
CA PHE A 10 3.53 -4.80 -8.18
C PHE A 10 4.47 -5.03 -6.99
N GLN A 11 5.16 -3.98 -6.53
CA GLN A 11 5.97 -4.04 -5.33
C GLN A 11 5.11 -3.82 -4.08
N GLY A 12 5.32 -4.66 -3.06
CA GLY A 12 4.65 -4.61 -1.76
C GLY A 12 3.81 -5.84 -1.45
N LEU A 13 3.03 -5.77 -0.38
CA LEU A 13 2.14 -6.84 0.04
C LEU A 13 0.71 -6.65 -0.50
N PRO A 14 -0.10 -7.72 -0.55
CA PRO A 14 -1.53 -7.59 -0.84
C PRO A 14 -2.19 -6.51 0.04
N GLY A 15 -2.97 -5.63 -0.57
CA GLY A 15 -3.54 -4.47 0.13
C GLY A 15 -2.73 -3.17 0.01
N ALA A 16 -1.54 -3.20 -0.59
CA ALA A 16 -0.78 -1.98 -0.90
C ALA A 16 -1.52 -1.07 -1.90
N TYR A 17 -1.17 0.22 -1.97
CA TYR A 17 -1.77 1.15 -2.94
C TYR A 17 -1.45 0.76 -4.38
N SER A 18 -0.28 0.17 -4.64
CA SER A 18 0.05 -0.41 -5.95
C SER A 18 -0.87 -1.59 -6.31
N HIS A 19 -1.27 -2.42 -5.33
CA HIS A 19 -2.28 -3.46 -5.56
C HIS A 19 -3.64 -2.85 -5.94
N MET A 20 -4.08 -1.80 -5.24
CA MET A 20 -5.32 -1.07 -5.60
C MET A 20 -5.25 -0.51 -7.02
N ALA A 21 -4.10 0.04 -7.42
CA ALA A 21 -3.88 0.54 -8.77
C ALA A 21 -3.97 -0.58 -9.82
N CYS A 22 -3.40 -1.76 -9.55
CA CYS A 22 -3.56 -2.95 -10.41
C CYS A 22 -5.03 -3.29 -10.63
N GLN A 23 -5.80 -3.40 -9.55
CA GLN A 23 -7.24 -3.72 -9.63
C GLN A 23 -8.06 -2.66 -10.36
N ALA A 24 -7.71 -1.37 -10.18
CA ALA A 24 -8.41 -0.27 -10.83
C ALA A 24 -8.16 -0.21 -12.35
N VAL A 25 -6.94 -0.51 -12.79
CA VAL A 25 -6.53 -0.38 -14.20
C VAL A 25 -6.72 -1.67 -14.98
N LYS A 26 -6.51 -2.80 -14.34
CA LYS A 26 -6.52 -4.15 -14.93
C LYS A 26 -7.28 -5.14 -14.03
N PRO A 27 -8.60 -4.95 -13.85
CA PRO A 27 -9.40 -5.78 -12.94
C PRO A 27 -9.43 -7.28 -13.34
N ASP A 28 -9.19 -7.58 -14.61
CA ASP A 28 -9.21 -8.95 -15.15
C ASP A 28 -7.83 -9.64 -15.05
N MET A 29 -6.80 -8.95 -14.54
CA MET A 29 -5.48 -9.51 -14.36
C MET A 29 -5.22 -9.90 -12.90
N GLU A 30 -4.50 -11.01 -12.71
CA GLU A 30 -3.99 -11.43 -11.41
C GLU A 30 -2.84 -10.49 -10.96
N ALA A 31 -2.99 -9.84 -9.82
CA ALA A 31 -1.97 -8.98 -9.26
C ALA A 31 -0.94 -9.80 -8.47
N ILE A 32 0.33 -9.76 -8.90
CA ILE A 32 1.45 -10.51 -8.30
C ILE A 32 2.26 -9.59 -7.40
N ALA A 33 2.28 -9.89 -6.09
CA ALA A 33 3.05 -9.14 -5.10
C ALA A 33 4.53 -9.52 -5.16
N CYS A 34 5.42 -8.53 -5.25
CA CYS A 34 6.87 -8.68 -5.30
C CYS A 34 7.51 -7.98 -4.09
N ALA A 35 8.60 -8.56 -3.56
CA ALA A 35 9.26 -8.03 -2.37
C ALA A 35 10.01 -6.72 -2.66
N SER A 36 10.60 -6.59 -3.83
CA SER A 36 11.36 -5.42 -4.25
C SER A 36 10.91 -4.89 -5.61
N PHE A 37 11.40 -3.70 -5.98
CA PHE A 37 11.19 -3.16 -7.33
C PHE A 37 11.95 -3.97 -8.39
N GLU A 38 13.13 -4.48 -8.04
CA GLU A 38 13.92 -5.37 -8.89
C GLU A 38 13.14 -6.64 -9.21
N ASP A 39 12.58 -7.32 -8.18
CA ASP A 39 11.76 -8.52 -8.37
C ASP A 39 10.56 -8.24 -9.27
N MET A 40 9.88 -7.10 -9.05
CA MET A 40 8.74 -6.67 -9.85
C MET A 40 9.11 -6.49 -11.34
N LEU A 41 10.22 -5.81 -11.64
CA LEU A 41 10.69 -5.62 -13.00
C LEU A 41 11.13 -6.95 -13.63
N ASN A 42 11.80 -7.82 -12.87
CA ASN A 42 12.21 -9.15 -13.28
C ASN A 42 11.02 -10.05 -13.65
N GLU A 43 9.85 -9.92 -12.98
CA GLU A 43 8.65 -10.67 -13.37
C GLU A 43 8.22 -10.38 -14.81
N VAL A 44 8.41 -9.15 -15.29
CA VAL A 44 8.08 -8.77 -16.66
C VAL A 44 9.21 -9.15 -17.63
N GLN A 45 10.49 -8.92 -17.26
CA GLN A 45 11.65 -9.24 -18.08
C GLN A 45 11.75 -10.74 -18.39
N GLU A 46 11.39 -11.59 -17.43
CA GLU A 46 11.40 -13.03 -17.56
C GLU A 46 10.05 -13.62 -18.03
N GLU A 47 9.16 -12.76 -18.55
CA GLU A 47 7.86 -13.16 -19.10
C GLU A 47 6.98 -13.96 -18.13
N ARG A 48 7.11 -13.74 -16.80
CA ARG A 48 6.23 -14.33 -15.77
C ARG A 48 4.99 -13.47 -15.49
N ALA A 49 5.06 -12.16 -15.78
CA ALA A 49 3.94 -11.25 -15.83
C ALA A 49 3.99 -10.42 -17.12
N ALA A 50 2.83 -10.03 -17.64
CA ALA A 50 2.75 -9.20 -18.84
C ALA A 50 3.04 -7.72 -18.56
N LEU A 51 2.74 -7.25 -17.34
CA LEU A 51 2.83 -5.85 -16.95
C LEU A 51 3.41 -5.71 -15.54
N ALA A 52 3.93 -4.51 -15.25
CA ALA A 52 4.21 -4.06 -13.89
C ALA A 52 3.52 -2.74 -13.60
N MET A 53 2.94 -2.61 -12.39
CA MET A 53 2.41 -1.37 -11.85
C MET A 53 3.48 -0.69 -11.00
N VAL A 54 4.05 0.39 -11.53
CA VAL A 54 5.26 1.03 -11.02
C VAL A 54 4.92 2.40 -10.42
N PRO A 55 5.13 2.66 -9.11
CA PRO A 55 4.98 4.00 -8.55
C PRO A 55 6.18 4.87 -8.96
N VAL A 56 5.94 5.98 -9.63
CA VAL A 56 6.99 6.88 -10.14
C VAL A 56 7.19 8.08 -9.22
N GLU A 57 6.10 8.67 -8.75
CA GLU A 57 6.15 9.81 -7.83
C GLU A 57 4.87 9.90 -6.98
N ASN A 58 5.00 10.52 -5.82
CA ASN A 58 3.87 10.84 -4.95
C ASN A 58 3.82 12.34 -4.69
N SER A 59 2.63 12.93 -4.71
CA SER A 59 2.43 14.39 -4.60
C SER A 59 2.94 15.00 -3.30
N THR A 60 3.08 14.20 -2.24
CA THR A 60 3.56 14.65 -0.91
C THR A 60 4.97 14.16 -0.57
N ALA A 61 5.36 13.01 -1.10
CA ALA A 61 6.67 12.37 -0.82
C ALA A 61 7.71 12.61 -1.92
N GLY A 62 7.28 13.05 -3.10
CA GLY A 62 8.16 13.25 -4.23
C GLY A 62 8.44 11.99 -5.03
N ARG A 63 9.59 11.94 -5.68
CA ARG A 63 9.99 10.85 -6.58
C ARG A 63 10.31 9.57 -5.83
N VAL A 64 9.97 8.43 -6.43
CA VAL A 64 10.42 7.11 -6.00
C VAL A 64 11.80 6.86 -6.62
N ALA A 65 12.85 7.18 -5.85
CA ALA A 65 14.23 7.22 -6.35
C ALA A 65 14.67 5.90 -6.99
N ASP A 66 14.35 4.76 -6.37
CA ASP A 66 14.74 3.43 -6.85
C ASP A 66 14.24 3.16 -8.26
N ILE A 67 12.99 3.51 -8.55
CA ILE A 67 12.41 3.32 -9.89
C ILE A 67 13.10 4.18 -10.94
N HIS A 68 13.47 5.41 -10.60
CA HIS A 68 14.20 6.29 -11.54
C HIS A 68 15.59 5.76 -11.88
N ASN A 69 16.19 4.95 -10.99
CA ASN A 69 17.46 4.30 -11.22
C ASN A 69 17.31 2.97 -11.99
N LEU A 70 16.30 2.18 -11.67
CA LEU A 70 16.13 0.82 -12.21
C LEU A 70 15.48 0.79 -13.59
N LEU A 71 14.47 1.64 -13.81
CA LEU A 71 13.66 1.59 -15.03
C LEU A 71 14.46 1.87 -16.33
N PRO A 72 15.40 2.84 -16.39
CA PRO A 72 16.18 3.11 -17.61
C PRO A 72 16.98 1.90 -18.13
N ASP A 73 17.50 1.08 -17.21
CA ASP A 73 18.35 -0.06 -17.54
C ASP A 73 17.57 -1.37 -17.67
N SER A 74 16.26 -1.34 -17.41
CA SER A 74 15.42 -2.54 -17.41
C SER A 74 15.08 -3.07 -18.80
N GLY A 75 15.21 -2.26 -19.86
CA GLY A 75 14.73 -2.62 -21.20
C GLY A 75 13.20 -2.62 -21.35
N LEU A 76 12.46 -2.23 -20.30
CA LEU A 76 11.00 -2.15 -20.32
C LEU A 76 10.52 -0.77 -20.78
N HIS A 77 9.29 -0.70 -21.27
CA HIS A 77 8.68 0.53 -21.75
C HIS A 77 7.44 0.91 -20.98
N ILE A 78 7.26 2.21 -20.68
CA ILE A 78 6.04 2.74 -20.11
C ILE A 78 4.96 2.76 -21.19
N ILE A 79 3.85 2.04 -20.97
CA ILE A 79 2.75 1.92 -21.93
C ILE A 79 1.47 2.63 -21.48
N GLY A 80 1.47 3.19 -20.28
CA GLY A 80 0.33 3.92 -19.73
C GLY A 80 0.65 4.54 -18.38
N GLU A 81 -0.26 5.36 -17.88
CA GLU A 81 -0.16 5.96 -16.55
C GLU A 81 -1.49 5.90 -15.81
N HIS A 82 -1.41 5.91 -14.49
CA HIS A 82 -2.55 5.96 -13.57
C HIS A 82 -2.25 6.87 -12.39
N PHE A 83 -3.27 7.55 -11.89
CA PHE A 83 -3.18 8.40 -10.71
C PHE A 83 -3.98 7.76 -9.57
N GLN A 84 -3.27 7.06 -8.69
CA GLN A 84 -3.85 6.41 -7.53
C GLN A 84 -3.94 7.37 -6.36
N ARG A 85 -5.15 7.71 -5.93
CA ARG A 85 -5.35 8.46 -4.70
C ARG A 85 -4.95 7.62 -3.49
N VAL A 86 -4.18 8.21 -2.57
CA VAL A 86 -3.78 7.59 -1.31
C VAL A 86 -4.70 8.06 -0.21
N ASN A 87 -5.65 7.22 0.18
CA ASN A 87 -6.54 7.45 1.32
C ASN A 87 -6.12 6.53 2.46
N HIS A 88 -5.76 7.10 3.59
CA HIS A 88 -5.38 6.37 4.77
C HIS A 88 -6.58 6.14 5.69
N HIS A 89 -6.74 4.91 6.17
CA HIS A 89 -7.79 4.53 7.11
C HIS A 89 -7.17 3.99 8.39
N LEU A 90 -7.83 4.25 9.54
CA LEU A 90 -7.49 3.61 10.80
C LEU A 90 -8.17 2.25 10.85
N LEU A 91 -7.38 1.21 10.85
CA LEU A 91 -7.82 -0.19 10.81
C LEU A 91 -7.52 -0.85 12.15
N ALA A 92 -8.44 -1.66 12.64
CA ALA A 92 -8.23 -2.46 13.86
C ALA A 92 -8.96 -3.80 13.77
N PRO A 93 -8.65 -4.78 14.64
CA PRO A 93 -9.41 -6.02 14.73
C PRO A 93 -10.90 -5.75 14.95
N ARG A 94 -11.77 -6.59 14.41
CA ARG A 94 -13.24 -6.44 14.55
C ARG A 94 -13.66 -6.33 16.00
N GLY A 95 -14.57 -5.41 16.29
CA GLY A 95 -15.05 -5.11 17.64
C GLY A 95 -14.10 -4.26 18.48
N SER A 96 -13.04 -3.71 17.89
CA SER A 96 -12.20 -2.70 18.55
C SER A 96 -12.97 -1.39 18.72
N HIS A 97 -12.68 -0.67 19.80
CA HIS A 97 -13.25 0.64 20.09
C HIS A 97 -12.18 1.71 20.06
N ILE A 98 -12.45 2.83 19.40
CA ILE A 98 -11.47 3.92 19.18
C ILE A 98 -10.89 4.43 20.51
N GLU A 99 -11.69 4.49 21.58
CA GLU A 99 -11.27 4.98 22.89
C GLU A 99 -10.30 4.01 23.62
N LYS A 100 -10.22 2.75 23.16
CA LYS A 100 -9.35 1.72 23.72
C LYS A 100 -8.04 1.56 22.97
N LEU A 101 -7.93 2.16 21.80
CA LEU A 101 -6.70 2.11 20.99
C LEU A 101 -5.58 2.85 21.72
N LYS A 102 -4.38 2.26 21.72
CA LYS A 102 -3.16 2.80 22.35
C LYS A 102 -2.06 3.08 21.33
N THR A 103 -1.92 2.20 20.37
CA THR A 103 -0.83 2.27 19.38
C THR A 103 -1.36 2.19 17.96
N VAL A 104 -0.61 2.79 17.03
CA VAL A 104 -0.91 2.71 15.61
C VAL A 104 0.35 2.40 14.82
N ARG A 105 0.28 1.39 13.93
CA ARG A 105 1.39 0.93 13.10
C ARG A 105 1.20 1.35 11.65
N SER A 106 2.24 1.81 11.02
CA SER A 106 2.28 2.07 9.57
C SER A 106 3.70 2.37 9.08
N HIS A 107 3.87 2.48 7.76
CA HIS A 107 5.08 3.06 7.18
C HIS A 107 5.30 4.49 7.69
N ALA A 108 6.56 4.89 7.82
CA ALA A 108 6.94 6.22 8.32
C ALA A 108 6.20 7.37 7.62
N GLN A 109 6.05 7.26 6.29
CA GLN A 109 5.34 8.25 5.49
C GLN A 109 3.83 8.30 5.79
N GLY A 110 3.17 7.15 5.96
CA GLY A 110 1.75 7.07 6.34
C GLY A 110 1.51 7.69 7.72
N LEU A 111 2.40 7.42 8.69
CA LEU A 111 2.34 8.05 10.02
C LEU A 111 2.52 9.57 9.95
N ALA A 112 3.46 10.05 9.12
CA ALA A 112 3.70 11.48 8.94
C ALA A 112 2.49 12.19 8.31
N GLN A 113 1.85 11.56 7.33
CA GLN A 113 0.68 12.09 6.63
C GLN A 113 -0.62 12.09 7.47
N CYS A 114 -0.65 11.35 8.58
CA CYS A 114 -1.78 11.27 9.51
C CYS A 114 -1.48 11.85 10.90
N ARG A 115 -0.42 12.65 11.01
CA ARG A 115 0.16 13.10 12.29
C ARG A 115 -0.83 13.85 13.18
N GLN A 116 -1.67 14.71 12.61
CA GLN A 116 -2.63 15.49 13.38
C GLN A 116 -3.70 14.60 14.01
N HIS A 117 -4.21 13.62 13.22
CA HIS A 117 -5.19 12.66 13.70
C HIS A 117 -4.61 11.73 14.77
N ILE A 118 -3.38 11.22 14.58
CA ILE A 118 -2.68 10.38 15.56
C ILE A 118 -2.55 11.13 16.92
N ARG A 119 -2.13 12.40 16.89
CA ARG A 119 -2.03 13.23 18.10
C ARG A 119 -3.38 13.46 18.75
N ARG A 120 -4.42 13.79 17.98
CA ARG A 120 -5.77 14.06 18.51
C ARG A 120 -6.37 12.82 19.18
N LEU A 121 -6.07 11.62 18.66
CA LEU A 121 -6.52 10.36 19.20
C LEU A 121 -5.64 9.85 20.37
N GLY A 122 -4.53 10.52 20.68
CA GLY A 122 -3.61 10.11 21.74
C GLY A 122 -2.88 8.81 21.46
N LEU A 123 -2.77 8.40 20.17
CA LEU A 123 -2.13 7.15 19.79
C LEU A 123 -0.60 7.28 19.74
N THR A 124 0.09 6.21 20.17
CA THR A 124 1.55 6.09 20.01
C THR A 124 1.88 5.50 18.64
N PRO A 125 2.56 6.23 17.74
CA PRO A 125 2.94 5.72 16.44
C PRO A 125 4.09 4.72 16.55
N ILE A 126 3.99 3.58 15.85
CA ILE A 126 5.03 2.56 15.72
C ILE A 126 5.33 2.37 14.23
N MET A 127 6.58 2.58 13.86
CA MET A 127 7.04 2.44 12.48
C MET A 127 7.04 0.98 12.04
N HIS A 128 6.57 0.75 10.81
CA HIS A 128 6.58 -0.54 10.12
C HIS A 128 7.22 -0.38 8.74
N ALA A 129 7.66 -1.47 8.13
CA ALA A 129 8.30 -1.47 6.81
C ALA A 129 7.37 -0.96 5.72
N ASP A 130 6.07 -1.31 5.78
CA ASP A 130 5.04 -0.88 4.83
C ASP A 130 3.64 -0.84 5.46
N THR A 131 2.69 -0.18 4.79
CA THR A 131 1.32 0.02 5.30
C THR A 131 0.50 -1.27 5.33
N ALA A 132 0.60 -2.09 4.28
CA ALA A 132 -0.17 -3.33 4.16
C ALA A 132 0.36 -4.40 5.12
N GLY A 133 1.68 -4.47 5.32
CA GLY A 133 2.32 -5.32 6.32
C GLY A 133 1.92 -4.94 7.74
N ALA A 134 1.83 -3.64 8.04
CA ALA A 134 1.31 -3.19 9.32
C ALA A 134 -0.12 -3.68 9.58
N ALA A 135 -1.00 -3.62 8.57
CA ALA A 135 -2.36 -4.15 8.66
C ALA A 135 -2.37 -5.68 8.85
N LYS A 136 -1.54 -6.41 8.11
CA LYS A 136 -1.38 -7.87 8.26
C LYS A 136 -0.97 -8.25 9.68
N ASP A 137 0.03 -7.55 10.25
CA ASP A 137 0.53 -7.84 11.59
C ASP A 137 -0.47 -7.48 12.69
N VAL A 138 -1.25 -6.39 12.50
CA VAL A 138 -2.33 -6.02 13.42
C VAL A 138 -3.43 -7.07 13.39
N SER A 139 -3.81 -7.57 12.22
CA SER A 139 -4.77 -8.66 12.07
C SER A 139 -4.28 -9.93 12.77
N ALA A 140 -3.04 -10.34 12.53
CA ALA A 140 -2.45 -11.53 13.13
C ALA A 140 -2.33 -11.44 14.66
N ALA A 141 -2.07 -10.24 15.20
CA ALA A 141 -2.00 -10.01 16.64
C ALA A 141 -3.35 -10.12 17.33
N GLY A 142 -4.45 -9.74 16.66
CA GLY A 142 -5.80 -9.77 17.23
C GLY A 142 -6.02 -8.89 18.47
N ASP A 143 -5.06 -7.99 18.78
CA ASP A 143 -5.12 -7.12 19.96
C ASP A 143 -6.01 -5.90 19.66
N PRO A 144 -7.15 -5.73 20.37
CA PRO A 144 -8.09 -4.62 20.14
C PRO A 144 -7.54 -3.25 20.55
N THR A 145 -6.35 -3.18 21.11
CA THR A 145 -5.68 -1.91 21.49
C THR A 145 -4.68 -1.43 20.47
N ILE A 146 -4.45 -2.20 19.40
CA ILE A 146 -3.49 -1.90 18.35
C ILE A 146 -4.23 -1.65 17.03
N ALA A 147 -3.91 -0.53 16.37
CA ALA A 147 -4.42 -0.19 15.05
C ALA A 147 -3.33 -0.14 13.99
N ALA A 148 -3.73 -0.18 12.72
CA ALA A 148 -2.87 0.13 11.58
C ALA A 148 -3.42 1.33 10.80
N ILE A 149 -2.53 2.07 10.12
CA ILE A 149 -2.91 3.01 9.07
C ILE A 149 -2.55 2.38 7.75
N ALA A 150 -3.57 2.06 6.94
CA ALA A 150 -3.40 1.42 5.64
C ALA A 150 -4.58 1.71 4.71
N SER A 151 -4.60 1.04 3.55
CA SER A 151 -5.65 1.17 2.54
C SER A 151 -6.94 0.44 2.95
N ARG A 152 -8.07 0.81 2.31
CA ARG A 152 -9.33 0.07 2.42
C ARG A 152 -9.20 -1.38 1.92
N LEU A 153 -8.39 -1.62 0.90
CA LEU A 153 -8.15 -2.97 0.39
C LEU A 153 -7.42 -3.84 1.41
N ALA A 154 -6.47 -3.27 2.16
CA ALA A 154 -5.81 -3.98 3.27
C ALA A 154 -6.82 -4.37 4.37
N ALA A 155 -7.78 -3.50 4.69
CA ALA A 155 -8.85 -3.84 5.63
C ALA A 155 -9.65 -5.07 5.17
N GLN A 156 -10.00 -5.14 3.89
CA GLN A 156 -10.75 -6.25 3.30
C GLN A 156 -9.93 -7.56 3.31
N ILE A 157 -8.67 -7.49 2.87
CA ILE A 157 -7.81 -8.68 2.73
C ILE A 157 -7.46 -9.29 4.11
N TYR A 158 -7.20 -8.43 5.11
CA TYR A 158 -6.77 -8.87 6.44
C TYR A 158 -7.90 -8.92 7.48
N ASP A 159 -9.16 -8.83 7.04
CA ASP A 159 -10.36 -8.89 7.89
C ASP A 159 -10.31 -7.92 9.07
N LEU A 160 -9.89 -6.68 8.81
CA LEU A 160 -9.90 -5.59 9.77
C LEU A 160 -11.11 -4.68 9.57
N GLU A 161 -11.55 -4.07 10.66
CA GLU A 161 -12.59 -3.05 10.65
C GLU A 161 -11.97 -1.65 10.41
N ILE A 162 -12.63 -0.84 9.57
CA ILE A 162 -12.28 0.57 9.42
C ILE A 162 -12.92 1.35 10.57
N ILE A 163 -12.09 1.74 11.54
CA ILE A 163 -12.52 2.52 12.72
C ILE A 163 -12.70 3.99 12.37
N MET A 164 -11.88 4.50 11.44
CA MET A 164 -11.97 5.88 10.95
C MET A 164 -11.49 5.95 9.51
N ASP A 165 -12.29 6.60 8.66
CA ASP A 165 -11.97 6.88 7.26
C ASP A 165 -11.14 8.16 7.12
N SER A 166 -10.29 8.21 6.07
CA SER A 166 -9.64 9.43 5.58
C SER A 166 -8.85 10.17 6.68
N LEU A 167 -7.85 9.48 7.24
CA LEU A 167 -6.98 10.01 8.28
C LEU A 167 -5.90 10.96 7.76
N GLU A 168 -5.66 10.98 6.47
CA GLU A 168 -4.63 11.86 5.88
C GLU A 168 -4.92 13.34 6.18
N ASP A 169 -3.88 14.06 6.61
CA ASP A 169 -3.95 15.50 6.93
C ASP A 169 -4.10 16.34 5.65
N ASP A 170 -3.57 15.87 4.51
CA ASP A 170 -3.73 16.45 3.18
C ASP A 170 -4.52 15.51 2.26
N LYS A 171 -5.69 15.97 1.85
CA LYS A 171 -6.60 15.21 0.96
C LYS A 171 -6.14 15.12 -0.50
N LYS A 172 -5.03 15.76 -0.88
CA LYS A 172 -4.53 15.76 -2.26
C LYS A 172 -3.47 14.70 -2.53
N ASN A 173 -3.19 13.81 -1.54
CA ASN A 173 -2.19 12.77 -1.67
C ASN A 173 -2.51 11.79 -2.80
N THR A 174 -1.66 11.79 -3.83
CA THR A 174 -1.83 10.98 -5.04
C THR A 174 -0.48 10.43 -5.48
N THR A 175 -0.44 9.16 -5.87
CA THR A 175 0.74 8.51 -6.47
C THR A 175 0.47 8.29 -7.96
N ARG A 176 1.45 8.64 -8.79
CA ARG A 176 1.48 8.36 -10.22
C ARG A 176 2.32 7.13 -10.48
#